data_4ef2801747036b047c001884a6b5a73d
#
_entry.id   4ef2801747036b047c001884a6b5a73d
#
_cell.length_a   1.000
_cell.length_b   1.000
_cell.length_c   1.000
_cell.angle_alpha   90.00
_cell.angle_beta   90.00
_cell.angle_gamma   90.00
#
_symmetry.space_group_name_H-M   'P 1'
#
loop_
_entity.id
_entity.type
_entity.pdbx_description
1 polymer ?
#
loop_
_entity_poly.entity_id
_entity_poly.type
_entity_poly.pdbx_seq_one_letter_code
_entity_poly.pdbx_strand_id
1 'polypeptide(L)'
;EALGLTVINAGSDSKVGPLAALYRGIGKTVYGLCDKQGEEEASAISEQVDELFMHSEKGFEGLLLKHSPEAALIKYANLIDWPDHLKMKFPDPLSDIQSSMYAYFASKKGEGAAADFLSQCNIDEIPEWLKETCRKLKANCEPVVGNEDAQVEAVVDVSDVF
;
A
#
# COMPACT_ATOMS: atom_id res chain seq x y z
N GLU A 1 -18.72 6.09 -2.46
CA GLU A 1 -18.39 7.10 -1.42
C GLU A 1 -16.88 7.13 -1.22
N ALA A 2 -16.30 8.34 -1.17
CA ALA A 2 -14.89 8.50 -0.88
C ALA A 2 -14.66 8.25 0.62
N LEU A 3 -13.69 7.37 0.97
CA LEU A 3 -13.36 7.04 2.36
C LEU A 3 -12.65 8.20 3.11
N GLY A 4 -12.44 9.35 2.47
CA GLY A 4 -11.70 10.47 3.07
C GLY A 4 -10.21 10.21 3.27
N LEU A 5 -9.66 9.16 2.63
CA LEU A 5 -8.25 8.81 2.67
C LEU A 5 -7.44 9.55 1.60
N THR A 6 -6.26 10.01 2.00
CA THR A 6 -5.25 10.52 1.07
C THR A 6 -4.01 9.64 1.17
N VAL A 7 -3.54 9.13 0.03
CA VAL A 7 -2.30 8.33 -0.04
C VAL A 7 -1.13 9.25 -0.37
N ILE A 8 -0.08 9.17 0.44
CA ILE A 8 1.14 9.96 0.28
C ILE A 8 2.31 9.00 0.12
N ASN A 9 3.04 9.14 -0.97
CA ASN A 9 4.27 8.39 -1.18
C ASN A 9 5.42 9.05 -0.39
N ALA A 10 5.92 8.36 0.63
CA ALA A 10 7.06 8.82 1.42
C ALA A 10 8.39 8.80 0.64
N GLY A 11 8.47 8.02 -0.44
CA GLY A 11 9.67 7.86 -1.28
C GLY A 11 10.72 6.90 -0.71
N SER A 12 10.73 6.66 0.60
CA SER A 12 11.56 5.64 1.26
C SER A 12 11.02 5.34 2.65
N ASP A 13 11.31 4.13 3.16
CA ASP A 13 10.85 3.68 4.48
C ASP A 13 11.33 4.61 5.61
N SER A 14 12.58 5.09 5.52
CA SER A 14 13.15 6.03 6.50
C SER A 14 12.42 7.37 6.61
N LYS A 15 11.58 7.71 5.63
CA LYS A 15 10.79 8.95 5.64
C LYS A 15 9.36 8.75 6.13
N VAL A 16 8.91 7.51 6.29
CA VAL A 16 7.55 7.22 6.75
C VAL A 16 7.30 7.81 8.14
N GLY A 17 8.17 7.52 9.11
CA GLY A 17 8.06 8.05 10.48
C GLY A 17 8.06 9.59 10.54
N PRO A 18 9.07 10.29 10.00
CA PRO A 18 9.09 11.75 9.97
C PRO A 18 7.87 12.40 9.31
N LEU A 19 7.39 11.83 8.19
CA LEU A 19 6.17 12.31 7.53
C LEU A 19 4.92 12.07 8.40
N ALA A 20 4.83 10.90 9.01
CA ALA A 20 3.72 10.57 9.91
C ALA A 20 3.67 11.55 11.11
N ALA A 21 4.80 11.83 11.75
CA ALA A 21 4.89 12.79 12.84
C ALA A 21 4.40 14.18 12.42
N LEU A 22 4.75 14.63 11.20
CA LEU A 22 4.28 15.91 10.67
C LEU A 22 2.74 15.96 10.56
N TYR A 23 2.14 14.94 9.95
CA TYR A 23 0.68 14.91 9.75
C TYR A 23 -0.09 14.71 11.06
N ARG A 24 0.42 13.90 11.99
CA ARG A 24 -0.16 13.78 13.33
C ARG A 24 -0.06 15.10 14.10
N GLY A 25 1.02 15.84 13.93
CA GLY A 25 1.20 17.17 14.54
C GLY A 25 0.16 18.20 14.13
N ILE A 26 -0.49 18.01 12.98
CA ILE A 26 -1.62 18.85 12.52
C ILE A 26 -2.99 18.16 12.71
N GLY A 27 -3.05 17.17 13.61
CA GLY A 27 -4.30 16.51 14.01
C GLY A 27 -4.87 15.51 13.00
N LYS A 28 -4.04 14.94 12.10
CA LYS A 28 -4.47 13.89 11.18
C LYS A 28 -4.23 12.51 11.76
N THR A 29 -5.16 11.58 11.52
CA THR A 29 -4.92 10.15 11.72
C THR A 29 -4.03 9.65 10.59
N VAL A 30 -2.96 8.94 10.92
CA VAL A 30 -1.93 8.51 9.97
C VAL A 30 -1.70 7.01 10.06
N TYR A 31 -1.84 6.35 8.93
CA TYR A 31 -1.55 4.93 8.74
C TYR A 31 -0.24 4.77 8.00
N GLY A 32 0.66 3.94 8.53
CA GLY A 32 1.91 3.61 7.86
C GLY A 32 1.75 2.31 7.06
N LEU A 33 2.17 2.31 5.79
CA LEU A 33 2.29 1.10 4.97
C LEU A 33 3.74 0.95 4.53
N CYS A 34 4.37 -0.18 4.86
CA CYS A 34 5.73 -0.46 4.43
C CYS A 34 5.97 -1.96 4.20
N ASP A 35 7.08 -2.28 3.54
CA ASP A 35 7.59 -3.62 3.44
C ASP A 35 8.28 -4.05 4.75
N LYS A 36 8.82 -5.26 4.79
CA LYS A 36 9.53 -5.79 5.95
C LYS A 36 10.70 -4.91 6.35
N GLN A 37 10.67 -4.40 7.56
CA GLN A 37 11.73 -3.62 8.21
C GLN A 37 12.45 -4.45 9.29
N GLY A 38 13.62 -3.96 9.75
CA GLY A 38 14.23 -4.41 10.99
C GLY A 38 13.39 -4.03 12.21
N GLU A 39 13.63 -4.68 13.34
CA GLU A 39 12.84 -4.45 14.56
C GLU A 39 12.94 -3.00 15.04
N GLU A 40 14.12 -2.40 14.98
CA GLU A 40 14.36 -1.02 15.41
C GLU A 40 13.62 -0.02 14.50
N GLU A 41 13.72 -0.19 13.18
CA GLU A 41 13.04 0.64 12.20
C GLU A 41 11.51 0.50 12.29
N ALA A 42 11.03 -0.74 12.43
CA ALA A 42 9.60 -1.01 12.58
C ALA A 42 9.04 -0.35 13.85
N SER A 43 9.77 -0.44 14.98
CA SER A 43 9.39 0.23 16.21
C SER A 43 9.35 1.75 16.05
N ALA A 44 10.40 2.32 15.46
CA ALA A 44 10.50 3.77 15.23
C ALA A 44 9.37 4.31 14.34
N ILE A 45 8.98 3.55 13.30
CA ILE A 45 7.84 3.93 12.45
C ILE A 45 6.53 3.79 13.25
N SER A 46 6.36 2.68 13.98
CA SER A 46 5.14 2.37 14.74
C SER A 46 4.81 3.44 15.78
N GLU A 47 5.81 4.05 16.41
CA GLU A 47 5.63 5.15 17.37
C GLU A 47 5.07 6.44 16.74
N GLN A 48 5.26 6.61 15.43
CA GLN A 48 4.89 7.81 14.70
C GLN A 48 3.57 7.69 13.93
N VAL A 49 3.00 6.50 13.82
CA VAL A 49 1.72 6.26 13.13
C VAL A 49 0.63 5.84 14.13
N ASP A 50 -0.61 5.94 13.75
CA ASP A 50 -1.73 5.43 14.56
C ASP A 50 -1.90 3.92 14.38
N GLU A 51 -1.58 3.40 13.19
CA GLU A 51 -1.46 1.97 12.92
C GLU A 51 -0.42 1.73 11.82
N LEU A 52 0.42 0.69 11.99
CA LEU A 52 1.42 0.27 11.02
C LEU A 52 0.98 -1.02 10.33
N PHE A 53 0.84 -0.97 9.02
CA PHE A 53 0.63 -2.13 8.15
C PHE A 53 1.96 -2.50 7.49
N MET A 54 2.60 -3.55 8.00
CA MET A 54 3.86 -4.06 7.49
C MET A 54 3.69 -5.50 7.03
N HIS A 55 4.08 -5.80 5.78
CA HIS A 55 4.09 -7.19 5.31
C HIS A 55 5.44 -7.86 5.54
N SER A 56 5.46 -9.20 5.46
CA SER A 56 6.64 -10.01 5.80
C SER A 56 7.70 -10.07 4.70
N GLU A 57 7.39 -9.60 3.50
CA GLU A 57 8.29 -9.71 2.36
C GLU A 57 9.08 -8.42 2.17
N LYS A 58 10.28 -8.55 1.58
CA LYS A 58 11.09 -7.40 1.21
C LYS A 58 10.65 -6.87 -0.15
N GLY A 59 10.22 -5.61 -0.17
CA GLY A 59 9.68 -4.97 -1.36
C GLY A 59 8.24 -5.42 -1.69
N PHE A 60 7.47 -4.52 -2.26
CA PHE A 60 6.09 -4.80 -2.66
C PHE A 60 6.03 -5.85 -3.78
N GLU A 61 7.02 -5.86 -4.66
CA GLU A 61 7.17 -6.86 -5.71
C GLU A 61 7.34 -8.27 -5.12
N GLY A 62 8.08 -8.40 -4.02
CA GLY A 62 8.24 -9.67 -3.28
C GLY A 62 6.91 -10.18 -2.73
N LEU A 63 6.07 -9.27 -2.21
CA LEU A 63 4.71 -9.60 -1.75
C LEU A 63 3.87 -10.16 -2.90
N LEU A 64 3.85 -9.49 -4.04
CA LEU A 64 3.05 -9.92 -5.20
C LEU A 64 3.50 -11.28 -5.71
N LEU A 65 4.79 -11.47 -5.91
CA LEU A 65 5.35 -12.72 -6.44
C LEU A 65 5.07 -13.92 -5.55
N LYS A 66 5.18 -13.74 -4.24
CA LYS A 66 5.06 -14.86 -3.30
C LYS A 66 3.61 -15.20 -2.93
N HIS A 67 2.73 -14.21 -2.96
CA HIS A 67 1.37 -14.35 -2.43
C HIS A 67 0.26 -14.22 -3.47
N SER A 68 0.59 -13.92 -4.74
CA SER A 68 -0.36 -14.07 -5.85
C SER A 68 -0.29 -15.48 -6.42
N PRO A 69 -1.40 -16.04 -6.92
CA PRO A 69 -1.38 -17.31 -7.62
C PRO A 69 -0.47 -17.26 -8.86
N GLU A 70 0.27 -18.33 -9.11
CA GLU A 70 1.13 -18.44 -10.29
C GLU A 70 0.36 -18.22 -11.59
N ALA A 71 -0.88 -18.69 -11.67
CA ALA A 71 -1.76 -18.47 -12.81
C ALA A 71 -1.99 -16.97 -13.10
N ALA A 72 -2.07 -16.12 -12.09
CA ALA A 72 -2.21 -14.68 -12.26
C ALA A 72 -0.92 -14.06 -12.81
N LEU A 73 0.24 -14.51 -12.34
CA LEU A 73 1.54 -14.08 -12.88
C LEU A 73 1.70 -14.48 -14.35
N ILE A 74 1.35 -15.72 -14.71
CA ILE A 74 1.38 -16.23 -16.09
C ILE A 74 0.41 -15.42 -16.97
N LYS A 75 -0.81 -15.19 -16.50
CA LYS A 75 -1.81 -14.38 -17.21
C LYS A 75 -1.24 -12.99 -17.53
N TYR A 76 -0.68 -12.32 -16.55
CA TYR A 76 -0.10 -10.99 -16.73
C TYR A 76 1.14 -11.02 -17.62
N ALA A 77 2.03 -11.99 -17.46
CA ALA A 77 3.22 -12.18 -18.29
C ALA A 77 2.92 -12.31 -19.78
N ASN A 78 1.73 -12.84 -20.14
CA ASN A 78 1.25 -12.94 -21.52
C ASN A 78 0.67 -11.62 -22.07
N LEU A 79 0.37 -10.64 -21.20
CA LEU A 79 -0.20 -9.34 -21.59
C LEU A 79 0.86 -8.27 -21.80
N ILE A 80 2.00 -8.39 -21.12
CA ILE A 80 3.05 -7.36 -21.14
C ILE A 80 3.95 -7.47 -22.37
N ASP A 81 4.44 -6.32 -22.83
CA ASP A 81 5.55 -6.29 -23.77
C ASP A 81 6.87 -6.34 -23.00
N TRP A 82 7.55 -7.46 -23.10
CA TRP A 82 8.81 -7.70 -22.42
C TRP A 82 9.92 -6.81 -22.99
N PRO A 83 10.67 -6.07 -22.15
CA PRO A 83 11.84 -5.33 -22.58
C PRO A 83 12.87 -6.24 -23.26
N ASP A 84 13.55 -5.75 -24.30
CA ASP A 84 14.47 -6.59 -25.10
C ASP A 84 15.58 -7.23 -24.26
N HIS A 85 16.11 -6.51 -23.28
CA HIS A 85 17.13 -7.04 -22.36
C HIS A 85 16.61 -8.20 -21.49
N LEU A 86 15.30 -8.22 -21.19
CA LEU A 86 14.67 -9.32 -20.48
C LEU A 86 14.32 -10.48 -21.41
N LYS A 87 13.92 -10.22 -22.66
CA LYS A 87 13.74 -11.26 -23.69
C LYS A 87 15.04 -12.04 -23.93
N MET A 88 16.18 -11.34 -23.92
CA MET A 88 17.49 -12.00 -24.04
C MET A 88 17.84 -12.85 -22.81
N LYS A 89 17.50 -12.39 -21.61
CA LYS A 89 17.77 -13.09 -20.35
C LYS A 89 16.83 -14.27 -20.11
N PHE A 90 15.58 -14.11 -20.50
CA PHE A 90 14.49 -15.08 -20.36
C PHE A 90 13.85 -15.31 -21.73
N PRO A 91 14.45 -16.15 -22.60
CA PRO A 91 13.89 -16.44 -23.94
C PRO A 91 12.49 -17.06 -23.88
N ASP A 92 12.20 -17.80 -22.82
CA ASP A 92 10.87 -18.29 -22.44
C ASP A 92 10.57 -17.84 -21.00
N PRO A 93 9.94 -16.65 -20.81
CA PRO A 93 9.67 -16.12 -19.48
C PRO A 93 8.75 -17.00 -18.64
N LEU A 94 7.93 -17.84 -19.27
CA LEU A 94 6.97 -18.69 -18.56
C LEU A 94 7.63 -19.95 -17.97
N SER A 95 8.79 -20.35 -18.45
CA SER A 95 9.52 -21.50 -17.92
C SER A 95 10.03 -21.29 -16.48
N ASP A 96 10.29 -20.03 -16.10
CA ASP A 96 10.61 -19.62 -14.73
C ASP A 96 9.90 -18.28 -14.44
N ILE A 97 8.60 -18.38 -14.25
CA ILE A 97 7.73 -17.22 -14.09
C ILE A 97 8.12 -16.35 -12.88
N GLN A 98 8.60 -16.94 -11.80
CA GLN A 98 9.00 -16.21 -10.60
C GLN A 98 10.22 -15.30 -10.87
N SER A 99 11.29 -15.87 -11.46
CA SER A 99 12.51 -15.11 -11.75
C SER A 99 12.30 -14.08 -12.85
N SER A 100 11.53 -14.41 -13.89
CA SER A 100 11.26 -13.48 -14.99
C SER A 100 10.39 -12.31 -14.54
N MET A 101 9.33 -12.56 -13.79
CA MET A 101 8.46 -11.52 -13.27
C MET A 101 9.17 -10.65 -12.22
N TYR A 102 10.04 -11.24 -11.37
CA TYR A 102 10.87 -10.45 -10.47
C TYR A 102 11.75 -9.47 -11.25
N ALA A 103 12.42 -9.96 -12.29
CA ALA A 103 13.26 -9.09 -13.13
C ALA A 103 12.44 -8.01 -13.86
N TYR A 104 11.23 -8.35 -14.30
CA TYR A 104 10.31 -7.39 -14.93
C TYR A 104 9.92 -6.28 -13.95
N PHE A 105 9.39 -6.61 -12.78
CA PHE A 105 9.01 -5.62 -11.77
C PHE A 105 10.20 -4.76 -11.34
N ALA A 106 11.37 -5.36 -11.14
CA ALA A 106 12.59 -4.62 -10.81
C ALA A 106 13.01 -3.63 -11.92
N SER A 107 12.86 -4.02 -13.20
CA SER A 107 13.16 -3.15 -14.35
C SER A 107 12.16 -1.99 -14.50
N LYS A 108 10.94 -2.17 -14.00
CA LYS A 108 9.83 -1.20 -14.05
C LYS A 108 9.53 -0.55 -12.71
N LYS A 109 10.47 -0.61 -11.78
CA LYS A 109 10.33 -0.01 -10.46
C LYS A 109 10.05 1.49 -10.58
N GLY A 110 8.95 1.95 -9.97
CA GLY A 110 8.50 3.34 -10.06
C GLY A 110 7.66 3.68 -11.30
N GLU A 111 7.55 2.77 -12.30
CA GLU A 111 6.70 2.95 -13.49
C GLU A 111 5.28 2.39 -13.32
N GLY A 112 4.93 1.89 -12.13
CA GLY A 112 3.57 1.44 -11.82
C GLY A 112 3.25 -0.01 -12.21
N ALA A 113 4.25 -0.83 -12.61
CA ALA A 113 4.03 -2.22 -13.05
C ALA A 113 3.30 -3.09 -12.01
N ALA A 114 3.58 -2.89 -10.72
CA ALA A 114 2.88 -3.60 -9.65
C ALA A 114 1.39 -3.23 -9.58
N ALA A 115 1.06 -1.95 -9.77
CA ALA A 115 -0.33 -1.49 -9.82
C ALA A 115 -1.04 -1.99 -11.08
N ASP A 116 -0.34 -2.01 -12.21
CA ASP A 116 -0.85 -2.55 -13.46
C ASP A 116 -1.17 -4.04 -13.33
N PHE A 117 -0.25 -4.83 -12.76
CA PHE A 117 -0.51 -6.24 -12.44
C PHE A 117 -1.78 -6.41 -11.60
N LEU A 118 -1.89 -5.66 -10.49
CA LEU A 118 -3.05 -5.76 -9.61
C LEU A 118 -4.36 -5.37 -10.31
N SER A 119 -4.32 -4.44 -11.27
CA SER A 119 -5.48 -4.05 -12.06
C SER A 119 -6.02 -5.17 -12.96
N GLN A 120 -5.17 -6.15 -13.30
CA GLN A 120 -5.52 -7.33 -14.11
C GLN A 120 -5.95 -8.53 -13.26
N CYS A 121 -5.78 -8.45 -11.93
CA CYS A 121 -6.15 -9.51 -11.00
C CYS A 121 -7.65 -9.51 -10.69
N ASN A 122 -8.23 -10.71 -10.58
CA ASN A 122 -9.49 -10.88 -9.87
C ASN A 122 -9.26 -10.74 -8.36
N ILE A 123 -10.32 -10.55 -7.59
CA ILE A 123 -10.21 -10.34 -6.14
C ILE A 123 -9.56 -11.51 -5.39
N ASP A 124 -9.74 -12.73 -5.87
CA ASP A 124 -9.15 -13.95 -5.33
C ASP A 124 -7.66 -14.12 -5.70
N GLU A 125 -7.20 -13.43 -6.73
CA GLU A 125 -5.80 -13.41 -7.18
C GLU A 125 -4.95 -12.37 -6.42
N ILE A 126 -5.60 -11.42 -5.71
CA ILE A 126 -4.91 -10.40 -4.91
C ILE A 126 -4.38 -11.01 -3.61
N PRO A 127 -3.13 -10.71 -3.21
CA PRO A 127 -2.57 -11.16 -1.92
C PRO A 127 -3.49 -10.85 -0.73
N GLU A 128 -3.67 -11.82 0.16
CA GLU A 128 -4.59 -11.67 1.30
C GLU A 128 -4.21 -10.50 2.21
N TRP A 129 -2.91 -10.27 2.40
CA TRP A 129 -2.43 -9.13 3.18
C TRP A 129 -2.97 -7.79 2.64
N LEU A 130 -2.99 -7.59 1.32
CA LEU A 130 -3.55 -6.37 0.71
C LEU A 130 -5.05 -6.24 0.96
N LYS A 131 -5.79 -7.34 0.79
CA LYS A 131 -7.24 -7.36 1.04
C LYS A 131 -7.55 -7.03 2.50
N GLU A 132 -6.81 -7.63 3.43
CA GLU A 132 -6.97 -7.39 4.86
C GLU A 132 -6.61 -5.95 5.25
N THR A 133 -5.50 -5.42 4.72
CA THR A 133 -5.11 -4.02 4.94
C THR A 133 -6.19 -3.06 4.44
N CYS A 134 -6.73 -3.30 3.23
CA CYS A 134 -7.83 -2.49 2.70
C CYS A 134 -9.10 -2.57 3.56
N ARG A 135 -9.46 -3.76 4.08
CA ARG A 135 -10.61 -3.93 4.98
C ARG A 135 -10.42 -3.15 6.28
N LYS A 136 -9.24 -3.22 6.90
CA LYS A 136 -8.92 -2.49 8.13
C LYS A 136 -8.93 -0.98 7.91
N LEU A 137 -8.28 -0.50 6.86
CA LEU A 137 -8.31 0.92 6.51
C LEU A 137 -9.74 1.41 6.28
N LYS A 138 -10.56 0.63 5.59
CA LYS A 138 -11.98 0.97 5.41
C LYS A 138 -12.71 1.05 6.74
N ALA A 139 -12.58 0.04 7.60
CA ALA A 139 -13.23 0.01 8.91
C ALA A 139 -12.79 1.19 9.80
N ASN A 140 -11.51 1.55 9.76
CA ASN A 140 -10.97 2.69 10.52
C ASN A 140 -11.46 4.07 10.01
N CYS A 141 -11.95 4.12 8.77
CA CYS A 141 -12.44 5.37 8.16
C CYS A 141 -13.96 5.47 8.12
N GLU A 142 -14.69 4.39 8.43
CA GLU A 142 -16.14 4.44 8.57
C GLU A 142 -16.49 5.19 9.87
N PRO A 143 -17.40 6.20 9.82
CA PRO A 143 -17.83 6.86 11.03
C PRO A 143 -18.41 5.82 11.98
N VAL A 144 -17.97 5.84 13.23
CA VAL A 144 -18.58 5.02 14.28
C VAL A 144 -20.05 5.46 14.40
N VAL A 145 -20.95 4.67 13.86
CA VAL A 145 -22.39 4.86 14.05
C VAL A 145 -22.69 4.43 15.49
N GLY A 146 -22.44 5.32 16.41
CA GLY A 146 -22.61 5.11 17.84
C GLY A 146 -23.42 6.26 18.44
N ASN A 147 -24.66 5.94 18.82
CA ASN A 147 -25.58 6.69 19.68
C ASN A 147 -25.73 8.19 19.35
N GLU A 148 -26.83 8.50 18.68
CA GLU A 148 -27.51 9.79 18.75
C GLU A 148 -27.80 10.13 20.21
N ASP A 149 -26.88 10.77 20.93
CA ASP A 149 -27.10 11.53 22.17
C ASP A 149 -25.82 12.26 22.60
N ALA A 150 -25.03 12.79 21.67
CA ALA A 150 -24.06 13.83 21.98
C ALA A 150 -24.47 15.08 21.24
N GLN A 151 -25.26 15.91 21.95
CA GLN A 151 -25.53 17.30 21.56
C GLN A 151 -24.21 18.02 21.31
N VAL A 152 -23.97 18.36 20.05
CA VAL A 152 -22.91 19.29 19.67
C VAL A 152 -23.49 20.70 19.83
N GLU A 153 -23.48 21.24 21.03
CA GLU A 153 -23.52 22.68 21.24
C GLU A 153 -22.09 23.21 21.24
N ALA A 154 -21.64 23.68 20.13
CA ALA A 154 -20.59 24.67 20.04
C ALA A 154 -20.86 25.57 18.83
N VAL A 155 -21.87 26.40 18.96
CA VAL A 155 -21.99 27.59 18.14
C VAL A 155 -20.95 28.59 18.68
N VAL A 156 -19.82 28.72 18.03
CA VAL A 156 -18.93 29.85 18.25
C VAL A 156 -19.51 31.04 17.48
N ASP A 157 -20.18 31.91 18.19
CA ASP A 157 -20.60 33.22 17.67
C ASP A 157 -19.36 34.08 17.45
N VAL A 158 -19.06 34.41 16.21
CA VAL A 158 -17.93 35.27 15.79
C VAL A 158 -18.37 36.70 15.54
N SER A 159 -19.38 37.20 16.27
CA SER A 159 -19.90 38.56 16.08
C SER A 159 -19.20 39.66 16.88
N ASP A 160 -18.13 39.35 17.64
CA ASP A 160 -17.40 40.36 18.44
C ASP A 160 -15.90 40.43 18.10
N VAL A 161 -15.56 40.63 16.83
CA VAL A 161 -14.21 41.11 16.45
C VAL A 161 -14.35 42.11 15.30
N PHE A 162 -14.69 43.35 15.66
CA PHE A 162 -14.30 44.60 15.01
C PHE A 162 -14.13 45.71 16.05
#